data_873c8f7e980f63fb08f95a74fbf5a2bc
#
_entry.id   873c8f7e980f63fb08f95a74fbf5a2bc
#
_cell.length_a   1.000
_cell.length_b   1.000
_cell.length_c   1.000
_cell.angle_alpha   90.00
_cell.angle_beta   90.00
_cell.angle_gamma   90.00
#
_symmetry.space_group_name_H-M   'P 1'
#
loop_
_entity.id
_entity.type
_entity.pdbx_description
1 polymer ?
#
loop_
_entity_poly.entity_id
_entity_poly.type
_entity_poly.pdbx_seq_one_letter_code
_entity_poly.pdbx_strand_id
1 'polypeptide(L)'
;MSTASGPGRRRAVVVGTGLIGGSVGMALRSQGWHVSGIDLDPAAAAEARAAGAVDATGDDPDAELVVVATPLGPTPSAVRHALAGHAHPGLVVTDVAAVKAGVTAAVGHPRFVGGHPMAGSEQVGVAGAHADLFVGATWVLTPTQHTDPDAFAAVRAMVTSLGADVVALSPEQHDALVAVVSHVPHLTAATLMNLAGSMAEQHAALLRLAAGGFRDMTRVAAGDPHIWPDVCVANAPAIVEVLDRLVAGLQAMRDRVVHGDRAGILAELGRAAGARRALPVGGEPPEQLAEVRVPVPDRPGVLAQITTLAGDLGLNVFDLEIAHSTEGDRGVLVLVVDASGADTLQHALTERGYQASLQVIA
;
A
#
# COMPACT_ATOMS: atom_id res chain seq x y z
N MET A 1 21.10 -26.62 41.68
CA MET A 1 21.04 -25.23 41.24
C MET A 1 20.40 -25.23 39.87
N SER A 2 19.08 -24.96 39.82
CA SER A 2 18.31 -24.91 38.57
C SER A 2 18.59 -23.55 37.94
N THR A 3 19.25 -23.54 36.79
CA THR A 3 19.40 -22.34 35.98
C THR A 3 18.03 -22.03 35.36
N ALA A 4 17.36 -21.02 35.89
CA ALA A 4 16.18 -20.46 35.24
C ALA A 4 16.62 -19.96 33.86
N SER A 5 16.22 -20.67 32.80
CA SER A 5 16.27 -20.17 31.43
C SER A 5 15.41 -18.90 31.39
N GLY A 6 16.02 -17.78 30.99
CA GLY A 6 15.29 -16.55 30.72
C GLY A 6 14.16 -16.78 29.70
N PRO A 7 13.19 -15.86 29.56
CA PRO A 7 12.07 -16.02 28.63
C PRO A 7 12.65 -16.31 27.24
N GLY A 8 12.27 -17.46 26.68
CA GLY A 8 12.71 -17.89 25.34
C GLY A 8 12.34 -16.81 24.31
N ARG A 9 13.21 -16.65 23.31
CA ARG A 9 12.96 -15.73 22.16
C ARG A 9 11.65 -16.13 21.50
N ARG A 10 10.74 -15.19 21.23
CA ARG A 10 9.49 -15.44 20.51
C ARG A 10 9.79 -16.03 19.13
N ARG A 11 8.93 -16.93 18.66
CA ARG A 11 9.20 -17.73 17.46
C ARG A 11 8.09 -17.55 16.43
N ALA A 12 8.49 -17.27 15.17
CA ALA A 12 7.54 -17.11 14.08
C ALA A 12 7.99 -17.91 12.85
N VAL A 13 7.01 -18.31 12.05
CA VAL A 13 7.23 -18.89 10.72
C VAL A 13 6.62 -17.95 9.68
N VAL A 14 7.36 -17.68 8.62
CA VAL A 14 6.89 -16.99 7.41
C VAL A 14 6.81 -18.01 6.29
N VAL A 15 5.62 -18.21 5.73
CA VAL A 15 5.36 -19.11 4.60
C VAL A 15 5.21 -18.25 3.34
N GLY A 16 6.17 -18.35 2.42
CA GLY A 16 6.36 -17.44 1.29
C GLY A 16 7.34 -16.33 1.67
N THR A 17 8.58 -16.42 1.16
CA THR A 17 9.71 -15.55 1.56
C THR A 17 10.01 -14.47 0.52
N GLY A 18 9.00 -14.07 -0.27
CA GLY A 18 9.09 -12.99 -1.24
C GLY A 18 9.13 -11.59 -0.61
N LEU A 19 8.69 -10.57 -1.34
CA LEU A 19 8.69 -9.17 -0.90
C LEU A 19 8.00 -8.99 0.47
N ILE A 20 6.73 -9.36 0.57
CA ILE A 20 5.92 -9.13 1.79
C ILE A 20 6.38 -10.03 2.93
N GLY A 21 6.51 -11.35 2.69
CA GLY A 21 6.96 -12.28 3.72
C GLY A 21 8.37 -12.00 4.20
N GLY A 22 9.29 -11.66 3.30
CA GLY A 22 10.64 -11.23 3.64
C GLY A 22 10.66 -9.96 4.50
N SER A 23 9.84 -8.97 4.16
CA SER A 23 9.72 -7.73 4.95
C SER A 23 9.15 -7.99 6.35
N VAL A 24 8.11 -8.83 6.47
CA VAL A 24 7.59 -9.28 7.78
C VAL A 24 8.69 -9.96 8.59
N GLY A 25 9.42 -10.87 7.96
CA GLY A 25 10.53 -11.57 8.61
C GLY A 25 11.62 -10.63 9.12
N MET A 26 12.08 -9.68 8.28
CA MET A 26 13.07 -8.66 8.69
C MET A 26 12.55 -7.81 9.84
N ALA A 27 11.31 -7.34 9.77
CA ALA A 27 10.70 -6.50 10.81
C ALA A 27 10.56 -7.25 12.15
N LEU A 28 10.11 -8.50 12.15
CA LEU A 28 10.01 -9.32 13.36
C LEU A 28 11.39 -9.61 13.95
N ARG A 29 12.41 -9.92 13.13
CA ARG A 29 13.77 -10.14 13.57
C ARG A 29 14.38 -8.90 14.23
N SER A 30 14.12 -7.72 13.70
CA SER A 30 14.58 -6.44 14.30
C SER A 30 14.03 -6.25 15.72
N GLN A 31 12.87 -6.85 16.02
CA GLN A 31 12.24 -6.86 17.34
C GLN A 31 12.65 -8.03 18.23
N GLY A 32 13.64 -8.82 17.80
CA GLY A 32 14.21 -9.91 18.58
C GLY A 32 13.50 -11.27 18.43
N TRP A 33 12.57 -11.43 17.48
CA TRP A 33 11.99 -12.73 17.19
C TRP A 33 12.99 -13.67 16.53
N HIS A 34 12.80 -14.98 16.74
CA HIS A 34 13.39 -16.00 15.89
C HIS A 34 12.42 -16.30 14.75
N VAL A 35 12.85 -16.11 13.52
CA VAL A 35 12.00 -16.27 12.34
C VAL A 35 12.52 -17.40 11.47
N SER A 36 11.69 -18.40 11.22
CA SER A 36 11.93 -19.45 10.22
C SER A 36 11.15 -19.15 8.94
N GLY A 37 11.73 -19.45 7.79
CA GLY A 37 11.11 -19.20 6.48
C GLY A 37 10.88 -20.49 5.71
N ILE A 38 9.68 -20.62 5.16
CA ILE A 38 9.29 -21.70 4.25
C ILE A 38 8.95 -21.08 2.90
N ASP A 39 9.50 -21.63 1.83
CA ASP A 39 9.09 -21.30 0.47
C ASP A 39 8.95 -22.57 -0.35
N LEU A 40 8.10 -22.51 -1.37
CA LEU A 40 7.93 -23.64 -2.30
C LEU A 40 9.19 -23.84 -3.14
N ASP A 41 9.92 -22.74 -3.43
CA ASP A 41 11.25 -22.75 -4.01
C ASP A 41 12.30 -22.71 -2.90
N PRO A 42 13.05 -23.80 -2.66
CA PRO A 42 14.12 -23.81 -1.66
C PRO A 42 15.22 -22.75 -1.90
N ALA A 43 15.41 -22.30 -3.14
CA ALA A 43 16.37 -21.26 -3.45
C ALA A 43 15.87 -19.91 -2.92
N ALA A 44 14.59 -19.59 -3.07
CA ALA A 44 14.00 -18.37 -2.49
C ALA A 44 14.10 -18.32 -0.95
N ALA A 45 13.87 -19.46 -0.29
CA ALA A 45 14.05 -19.54 1.16
C ALA A 45 15.53 -19.31 1.57
N ALA A 46 16.48 -19.87 0.80
CA ALA A 46 17.91 -19.68 1.05
C ALA A 46 18.34 -18.21 0.81
N GLU A 47 17.84 -17.58 -0.25
CA GLU A 47 18.05 -16.16 -0.53
C GLU A 47 17.49 -15.26 0.58
N ALA A 48 16.29 -15.56 1.08
CA ALA A 48 15.68 -14.84 2.20
C ALA A 48 16.53 -14.92 3.47
N ARG A 49 17.13 -16.08 3.73
CA ARG A 49 18.07 -16.24 4.84
C ARG A 49 19.35 -15.44 4.61
N ALA A 50 19.91 -15.49 3.42
CA ALA A 50 21.11 -14.74 3.07
C ALA A 50 20.90 -13.22 3.15
N ALA A 51 19.72 -12.75 2.74
CA ALA A 51 19.29 -11.35 2.85
C ALA A 51 18.95 -10.92 4.30
N GLY A 52 18.96 -11.86 5.25
CA GLY A 52 18.63 -11.55 6.63
C GLY A 52 17.14 -11.41 6.90
N ALA A 53 16.28 -11.90 6.02
CA ALA A 53 14.83 -11.88 6.24
C ALA A 53 14.37 -12.94 7.25
N VAL A 54 15.08 -14.08 7.30
CA VAL A 54 14.80 -15.17 8.25
C VAL A 54 16.10 -15.67 8.92
N ASP A 55 16.00 -16.26 10.12
CA ASP A 55 17.12 -16.85 10.84
C ASP A 55 17.43 -18.27 10.35
N ALA A 56 16.38 -19.02 9.99
CA ALA A 56 16.46 -20.40 9.53
C ALA A 56 15.51 -20.66 8.35
N THR A 57 15.79 -21.70 7.57
CA THR A 57 14.88 -22.20 6.54
C THR A 57 14.20 -23.47 7.04
N GLY A 58 12.94 -23.66 6.66
CA GLY A 58 12.12 -24.78 7.08
C GLY A 58 11.09 -24.40 8.16
N ASP A 59 10.36 -25.40 8.64
CA ASP A 59 9.32 -25.22 9.62
C ASP A 59 9.88 -25.12 11.05
N ASP A 60 9.11 -24.50 11.93
CA ASP A 60 9.40 -24.40 13.37
C ASP A 60 8.15 -24.79 14.17
N PRO A 61 8.08 -26.03 14.65
CA PRO A 61 6.88 -26.53 15.34
C PRO A 61 6.58 -25.81 16.66
N ASP A 62 7.54 -25.08 17.21
CA ASP A 62 7.37 -24.27 18.43
C ASP A 62 6.94 -22.83 18.15
N ALA A 63 6.64 -22.49 16.88
CA ALA A 63 6.20 -21.15 16.52
C ALA A 63 4.85 -20.79 17.19
N GLU A 64 4.78 -19.59 17.73
CA GLU A 64 3.56 -18.98 18.27
C GLU A 64 2.83 -18.10 17.24
N LEU A 65 3.51 -17.75 16.14
CA LEU A 65 2.96 -16.95 15.04
C LEU A 65 3.34 -17.59 13.70
N VAL A 66 2.36 -17.74 12.81
CA VAL A 66 2.63 -18.07 11.40
C VAL A 66 2.03 -16.99 10.52
N VAL A 67 2.87 -16.41 9.63
CA VAL A 67 2.43 -15.44 8.63
C VAL A 67 2.51 -16.11 7.25
N VAL A 68 1.36 -16.26 6.60
CA VAL A 68 1.25 -16.86 5.27
C VAL A 68 1.27 -15.76 4.21
N ALA A 69 2.37 -15.68 3.49
CA ALA A 69 2.65 -14.68 2.44
C ALA A 69 2.82 -15.34 1.05
N THR A 70 2.02 -16.35 0.79
CA THR A 70 1.95 -17.05 -0.50
C THR A 70 1.06 -16.30 -1.51
N PRO A 71 1.15 -16.61 -2.82
CA PRO A 71 0.13 -16.20 -3.78
C PRO A 71 -1.27 -16.59 -3.31
N LEU A 72 -2.31 -15.87 -3.78
CA LEU A 72 -3.68 -15.98 -3.28
C LEU A 72 -4.23 -17.42 -3.36
N GLY A 73 -4.04 -18.10 -4.50
CA GLY A 73 -4.57 -19.45 -4.72
C GLY A 73 -4.19 -20.47 -3.64
N PRO A 74 -2.91 -20.68 -3.33
CA PRO A 74 -2.47 -21.61 -2.28
C PRO A 74 -2.68 -21.13 -0.83
N THR A 75 -2.97 -19.85 -0.58
CA THR A 75 -3.09 -19.29 0.78
C THR A 75 -4.03 -20.10 1.70
N PRO A 76 -5.26 -20.47 1.32
CA PRO A 76 -6.14 -21.22 2.24
C PRO A 76 -5.57 -22.58 2.66
N SER A 77 -4.88 -23.27 1.75
CA SER A 77 -4.26 -24.57 2.07
C SER A 77 -3.04 -24.41 2.97
N ALA A 78 -2.22 -23.40 2.74
CA ALA A 78 -1.06 -23.07 3.56
C ALA A 78 -1.47 -22.70 4.99
N VAL A 79 -2.53 -21.88 5.15
CA VAL A 79 -3.08 -21.54 6.47
C VAL A 79 -3.59 -22.78 7.21
N ARG A 80 -4.36 -23.66 6.54
CA ARG A 80 -4.82 -24.90 7.17
C ARG A 80 -3.67 -25.81 7.56
N HIS A 81 -2.64 -25.90 6.73
CA HIS A 81 -1.44 -26.68 7.04
C HIS A 81 -0.72 -26.13 8.29
N ALA A 82 -0.54 -24.83 8.37
CA ALA A 82 0.06 -24.16 9.52
C ALA A 82 -0.73 -24.42 10.81
N LEU A 83 -2.06 -24.31 10.75
CA LEU A 83 -2.94 -24.60 11.90
C LEU A 83 -2.89 -26.04 12.38
N ALA A 84 -2.68 -27.00 11.47
CA ALA A 84 -2.60 -28.42 11.79
C ALA A 84 -1.19 -28.87 12.21
N GLY A 85 -0.15 -28.22 11.69
CA GLY A 85 1.25 -28.60 11.89
C GLY A 85 1.87 -28.11 13.20
N HIS A 86 1.32 -27.06 13.80
CA HIS A 86 1.90 -26.44 15.00
C HIS A 86 1.04 -26.72 16.24
N ALA A 87 1.70 -27.21 17.28
CA ALA A 87 1.03 -27.60 18.53
C ALA A 87 1.11 -26.52 19.63
N HIS A 88 1.73 -25.38 19.38
CA HIS A 88 1.88 -24.31 20.36
C HIS A 88 0.51 -23.82 20.86
N PRO A 89 0.22 -23.82 22.18
CA PRO A 89 -1.10 -23.48 22.71
C PRO A 89 -1.54 -22.04 22.40
N GLY A 90 -0.59 -21.14 22.25
CA GLY A 90 -0.81 -19.74 21.86
C GLY A 90 -0.62 -19.46 20.36
N LEU A 91 -0.61 -20.49 19.50
CA LEU A 91 -0.46 -20.31 18.06
C LEU A 91 -1.54 -19.39 17.50
N VAL A 92 -1.13 -18.40 16.72
CA VAL A 92 -1.98 -17.61 15.85
C VAL A 92 -1.47 -17.65 14.41
N VAL A 93 -2.38 -17.66 13.45
CA VAL A 93 -2.05 -17.66 12.02
C VAL A 93 -2.70 -16.46 11.36
N THR A 94 -1.95 -15.75 10.55
CA THR A 94 -2.46 -14.66 9.68
C THR A 94 -1.95 -14.83 8.26
N ASP A 95 -2.58 -14.15 7.31
CA ASP A 95 -2.11 -14.10 5.93
C ASP A 95 -1.93 -12.64 5.47
N VAL A 96 -1.44 -12.45 4.26
CA VAL A 96 -1.23 -11.13 3.65
C VAL A 96 -1.90 -11.00 2.27
N ALA A 97 -2.79 -11.91 1.92
CA ALA A 97 -3.41 -11.95 0.59
C ALA A 97 -4.30 -10.73 0.32
N ALA A 98 -4.39 -10.33 -0.95
CA ALA A 98 -5.13 -9.14 -1.38
C ALA A 98 -6.66 -9.30 -1.37
N VAL A 99 -7.20 -10.52 -1.22
CA VAL A 99 -8.63 -10.83 -1.17
C VAL A 99 -8.91 -11.67 0.07
N LYS A 100 -9.97 -11.36 0.82
CA LYS A 100 -10.21 -11.94 2.15
C LYS A 100 -11.39 -12.88 2.25
N ALA A 101 -12.52 -12.58 1.59
CA ALA A 101 -13.77 -13.35 1.79
C ALA A 101 -13.59 -14.84 1.47
N GLY A 102 -12.99 -15.16 0.32
CA GLY A 102 -12.75 -16.54 -0.07
C GLY A 102 -11.75 -17.25 0.85
N VAL A 103 -10.70 -16.57 1.29
CA VAL A 103 -9.67 -17.14 2.18
C VAL A 103 -10.27 -17.44 3.56
N THR A 104 -10.96 -16.48 4.16
CA THR A 104 -11.55 -16.63 5.50
C THR A 104 -12.66 -17.69 5.53
N ALA A 105 -13.51 -17.74 4.51
CA ALA A 105 -14.54 -18.76 4.38
C ALA A 105 -13.96 -20.18 4.21
N ALA A 106 -12.86 -20.31 3.46
CA ALA A 106 -12.22 -21.61 3.23
C ALA A 106 -11.45 -22.12 4.45
N VAL A 107 -11.01 -21.25 5.36
CA VAL A 107 -10.25 -21.62 6.57
C VAL A 107 -11.17 -21.86 7.77
N GLY A 108 -12.04 -20.91 8.12
CA GLY A 108 -13.06 -21.03 9.16
C GLY A 108 -12.52 -21.42 10.55
N HIS A 109 -11.35 -20.95 10.97
CA HIS A 109 -10.69 -21.38 12.20
C HIS A 109 -10.52 -20.22 13.19
N PRO A 110 -10.82 -20.38 14.51
CA PRO A 110 -10.78 -19.28 15.49
C PRO A 110 -9.38 -18.65 15.66
N ARG A 111 -8.31 -19.39 15.48
CA ARG A 111 -6.92 -18.89 15.57
C ARG A 111 -6.37 -18.32 14.26
N PHE A 112 -7.19 -18.23 13.22
CA PHE A 112 -6.86 -17.55 11.98
C PHE A 112 -7.47 -16.15 11.94
N VAL A 113 -6.64 -15.15 11.65
CA VAL A 113 -7.06 -13.76 11.43
C VAL A 113 -6.59 -13.35 10.04
N GLY A 114 -7.52 -13.16 9.13
CA GLY A 114 -7.17 -12.69 7.79
C GLY A 114 -6.53 -11.30 7.86
N GLY A 115 -5.47 -11.08 7.11
CA GLY A 115 -4.73 -9.82 7.04
C GLY A 115 -4.44 -9.41 5.60
N HIS A 116 -4.33 -8.09 5.37
CA HIS A 116 -3.90 -7.52 4.11
C HIS A 116 -3.14 -6.22 4.35
N PRO A 117 -1.82 -6.20 4.24
CA PRO A 117 -1.04 -4.97 4.25
C PRO A 117 -1.31 -4.19 2.96
N MET A 118 -1.77 -2.94 3.08
CA MET A 118 -1.91 -2.00 1.97
C MET A 118 -0.53 -1.38 1.67
N ALA A 119 0.44 -2.26 1.44
CA ALA A 119 1.84 -1.92 1.19
C ALA A 119 2.42 -2.86 0.13
N GLY A 120 3.34 -2.36 -0.65
CA GLY A 120 4.01 -3.11 -1.71
C GLY A 120 4.96 -2.23 -2.50
N SER A 121 5.68 -2.83 -3.40
CA SER A 121 6.51 -2.13 -4.38
C SER A 121 6.46 -2.88 -5.72
N GLU A 122 7.00 -2.26 -6.76
CA GLU A 122 7.15 -2.89 -8.08
C GLU A 122 8.26 -3.95 -8.11
N GLN A 123 9.01 -4.11 -7.01
CA GLN A 123 10.08 -5.11 -6.90
C GLN A 123 9.53 -6.49 -6.56
N VAL A 124 10.16 -7.51 -7.09
CA VAL A 124 9.77 -8.92 -6.92
C VAL A 124 10.80 -9.65 -6.05
N GLY A 125 10.32 -10.59 -5.23
CA GLY A 125 11.19 -11.42 -4.40
C GLY A 125 11.73 -10.70 -3.17
N VAL A 126 12.64 -11.38 -2.45
CA VAL A 126 13.23 -10.86 -1.22
C VAL A 126 14.20 -9.69 -1.45
N ALA A 127 14.69 -9.50 -2.67
CA ALA A 127 15.57 -8.38 -3.00
C ALA A 127 14.89 -7.00 -2.80
N GLY A 128 13.56 -6.95 -2.90
CA GLY A 128 12.77 -5.74 -2.60
C GLY A 128 12.33 -5.64 -1.15
N ALA A 129 12.58 -6.65 -0.31
CA ALA A 129 12.09 -6.67 1.06
C ALA A 129 12.91 -5.74 1.98
N HIS A 130 12.23 -5.07 2.88
CA HIS A 130 12.86 -4.24 3.92
C HIS A 130 12.00 -4.17 5.18
N ALA A 131 12.63 -3.98 6.33
CA ALA A 131 11.96 -4.02 7.63
C ALA A 131 10.90 -2.93 7.81
N ASP A 132 11.10 -1.79 7.16
CA ASP A 132 10.24 -0.60 7.32
C ASP A 132 9.11 -0.54 6.27
N LEU A 133 8.87 -1.62 5.50
CA LEU A 133 7.85 -1.64 4.44
C LEU A 133 6.44 -1.25 4.95
N PHE A 134 6.16 -1.55 6.21
CA PHE A 134 4.83 -1.39 6.80
C PHE A 134 4.69 -0.13 7.64
N VAL A 135 5.74 0.62 7.87
CA VAL A 135 5.71 1.85 8.68
C VAL A 135 4.80 2.89 8.02
N GLY A 136 3.76 3.31 8.76
CA GLY A 136 2.73 4.23 8.27
C GLY A 136 1.76 3.64 7.24
N ALA A 137 1.89 2.35 6.91
CA ALA A 137 0.95 1.68 6.00
C ALA A 137 -0.31 1.24 6.75
N THR A 138 -1.46 1.27 6.08
CA THR A 138 -2.67 0.63 6.58
C THR A 138 -2.56 -0.88 6.44
N TRP A 139 -2.86 -1.61 7.51
CA TRP A 139 -3.00 -3.06 7.47
C TRP A 139 -4.42 -3.46 7.87
N VAL A 140 -5.17 -4.03 6.92
CA VAL A 140 -6.52 -4.46 7.20
C VAL A 140 -6.48 -5.84 7.85
N LEU A 141 -7.18 -5.99 8.97
CA LEU A 141 -7.47 -7.28 9.59
C LEU A 141 -8.95 -7.61 9.41
N THR A 142 -9.23 -8.87 9.09
CA THR A 142 -10.60 -9.31 8.79
C THR A 142 -11.08 -10.38 9.77
N PRO A 143 -11.39 -10.00 11.05
CA PRO A 143 -11.99 -10.92 11.99
C PRO A 143 -13.39 -11.34 11.54
N THR A 144 -13.76 -12.56 11.85
CA THR A 144 -15.11 -13.11 11.67
C THR A 144 -15.78 -13.32 13.04
N GLN A 145 -17.06 -13.67 13.05
CA GLN A 145 -17.75 -14.04 14.31
C GLN A 145 -17.14 -15.27 15.02
N HIS A 146 -16.31 -16.05 14.33
CA HIS A 146 -15.64 -17.24 14.88
C HIS A 146 -14.19 -16.96 15.31
N THR A 147 -13.68 -15.76 15.03
CA THR A 147 -12.30 -15.38 15.39
C THR A 147 -12.18 -15.28 16.91
N ASP A 148 -11.17 -15.95 17.46
CA ASP A 148 -10.81 -15.85 18.87
C ASP A 148 -10.33 -14.42 19.18
N PRO A 149 -10.89 -13.73 20.19
CA PRO A 149 -10.46 -12.39 20.57
C PRO A 149 -8.98 -12.28 20.93
N ASP A 150 -8.39 -13.30 21.55
CA ASP A 150 -6.97 -13.31 21.90
C ASP A 150 -6.10 -13.49 20.65
N ALA A 151 -6.55 -14.28 19.66
CA ALA A 151 -5.88 -14.39 18.38
C ALA A 151 -5.91 -13.05 17.61
N PHE A 152 -7.05 -12.38 17.59
CA PHE A 152 -7.17 -11.04 16.99
C PHE A 152 -6.26 -10.03 17.69
N ALA A 153 -6.25 -10.01 19.02
CA ALA A 153 -5.40 -9.10 19.80
C ALA A 153 -3.92 -9.35 19.53
N ALA A 154 -3.50 -10.63 19.43
CA ALA A 154 -2.11 -11.00 19.15
C ALA A 154 -1.66 -10.55 17.75
N VAL A 155 -2.48 -10.81 16.70
CA VAL A 155 -2.16 -10.37 15.33
C VAL A 155 -2.17 -8.84 15.23
N ARG A 156 -3.15 -8.17 15.85
CA ARG A 156 -3.18 -6.71 15.91
C ARG A 156 -1.94 -6.13 16.57
N ALA A 157 -1.51 -6.68 17.70
CA ALA A 157 -0.31 -6.24 18.40
C ALA A 157 0.95 -6.45 17.54
N MET A 158 1.05 -7.58 16.84
CA MET A 158 2.13 -7.84 15.90
C MET A 158 2.15 -6.79 14.80
N VAL A 159 1.04 -6.57 14.08
CA VAL A 159 0.94 -5.60 13.00
C VAL A 159 1.31 -4.18 13.46
N THR A 160 0.77 -3.75 14.61
CA THR A 160 1.11 -2.44 15.19
C THR A 160 2.60 -2.34 15.51
N SER A 161 3.22 -3.43 15.97
CA SER A 161 4.66 -3.45 16.27
C SER A 161 5.54 -3.31 15.01
N LEU A 162 5.00 -3.63 13.82
CA LEU A 162 5.66 -3.39 12.53
C LEU A 162 5.50 -1.93 12.04
N GLY A 163 4.85 -1.05 12.83
CA GLY A 163 4.64 0.35 12.50
C GLY A 163 3.43 0.62 11.59
N ALA A 164 2.56 -0.37 11.38
CA ALA A 164 1.37 -0.22 10.55
C ALA A 164 0.14 0.19 11.36
N ASP A 165 -0.75 0.94 10.72
CA ASP A 165 -2.06 1.30 11.26
C ASP A 165 -3.09 0.19 10.97
N VAL A 166 -3.77 -0.28 12.02
CA VAL A 166 -4.72 -1.40 11.90
C VAL A 166 -6.14 -0.89 11.68
N VAL A 167 -6.74 -1.36 10.58
CA VAL A 167 -8.17 -1.20 10.29
C VAL A 167 -8.84 -2.58 10.35
N ALA A 168 -9.92 -2.72 11.12
CA ALA A 168 -10.69 -3.96 11.20
C ALA A 168 -11.97 -3.84 10.35
N LEU A 169 -12.17 -4.78 9.43
CA LEU A 169 -13.34 -4.86 8.54
C LEU A 169 -13.85 -6.30 8.48
N SER A 170 -15.10 -6.52 8.09
CA SER A 170 -15.48 -7.87 7.67
C SER A 170 -14.77 -8.25 6.36
N PRO A 171 -14.56 -9.55 6.08
CA PRO A 171 -13.93 -9.98 4.83
C PRO A 171 -14.63 -9.42 3.58
N GLU A 172 -15.96 -9.39 3.58
CA GLU A 172 -16.80 -8.90 2.48
C GLU A 172 -16.68 -7.38 2.32
N GLN A 173 -16.67 -6.63 3.43
CA GLN A 173 -16.44 -5.18 3.39
C GLN A 173 -15.06 -4.85 2.86
N HIS A 174 -14.04 -5.58 3.29
CA HIS A 174 -12.69 -5.43 2.76
C HIS A 174 -12.69 -5.60 1.23
N ASP A 175 -13.21 -6.72 0.73
CA ASP A 175 -13.18 -7.05 -0.70
C ASP A 175 -13.96 -6.04 -1.55
N ALA A 176 -15.08 -5.53 -1.04
CA ALA A 176 -15.83 -4.45 -1.69
C ALA A 176 -15.04 -3.13 -1.76
N LEU A 177 -14.37 -2.75 -0.66
CA LEU A 177 -13.61 -1.49 -0.60
C LEU A 177 -12.34 -1.55 -1.44
N VAL A 178 -11.57 -2.64 -1.39
CA VAL A 178 -10.35 -2.77 -2.21
C VAL A 178 -10.67 -2.87 -3.70
N ALA A 179 -11.85 -3.35 -4.09
CA ALA A 179 -12.29 -3.28 -5.48
C ALA A 179 -12.33 -1.83 -5.99
N VAL A 180 -12.76 -0.87 -5.14
CA VAL A 180 -12.84 0.56 -5.49
C VAL A 180 -11.48 1.23 -5.50
N VAL A 181 -10.66 0.99 -4.45
CA VAL A 181 -9.44 1.80 -4.23
C VAL A 181 -8.17 1.16 -4.80
N SER A 182 -8.22 -0.11 -5.19
CA SER A 182 -7.05 -0.86 -5.68
C SER A 182 -7.32 -1.58 -7.01
N HIS A 183 -8.30 -2.50 -7.04
CA HIS A 183 -8.43 -3.42 -8.17
C HIS A 183 -8.90 -2.70 -9.44
N VAL A 184 -9.99 -1.95 -9.38
CA VAL A 184 -10.53 -1.22 -10.56
C VAL A 184 -9.60 -0.10 -11.01
N PRO A 185 -8.96 0.69 -10.15
CA PRO A 185 -7.89 1.60 -10.56
C PRO A 185 -6.78 0.94 -11.37
N HIS A 186 -6.28 -0.22 -10.95
CA HIS A 186 -5.26 -0.95 -11.68
C HIS A 186 -5.73 -1.42 -13.07
N LEU A 187 -6.92 -2.02 -13.15
CA LEU A 187 -7.51 -2.46 -14.41
C LEU A 187 -7.78 -1.29 -15.37
N THR A 188 -8.19 -0.15 -14.81
CA THR A 188 -8.39 1.09 -15.57
C THR A 188 -7.07 1.63 -16.12
N ALA A 189 -6.04 1.69 -15.29
CA ALA A 189 -4.69 2.11 -15.69
C ALA A 189 -4.12 1.21 -16.81
N ALA A 190 -4.25 -0.12 -16.65
CA ALA A 190 -3.80 -1.08 -17.66
C ALA A 190 -4.58 -0.91 -18.98
N THR A 191 -5.90 -0.72 -18.91
CA THR A 191 -6.74 -0.52 -20.09
C THR A 191 -6.39 0.78 -20.82
N LEU A 192 -6.17 1.87 -20.07
CA LEU A 192 -5.75 3.15 -20.63
C LEU A 192 -4.36 3.06 -21.29
N MET A 193 -3.43 2.36 -20.64
CA MET A 193 -2.08 2.16 -21.19
C MET A 193 -2.11 1.31 -22.46
N ASN A 194 -2.92 0.24 -22.51
CA ASN A 194 -3.10 -0.58 -23.70
C ASN A 194 -3.71 0.21 -24.87
N LEU A 195 -4.70 1.08 -24.57
CA LEU A 195 -5.28 1.98 -25.58
C LEU A 195 -4.20 2.92 -26.15
N ALA A 196 -3.40 3.55 -25.29
CA ALA A 196 -2.31 4.42 -25.74
C ALA A 196 -1.25 3.64 -26.53
N GLY A 197 -0.89 2.42 -26.11
CA GLY A 197 0.07 1.56 -26.78
C GLY A 197 -0.37 1.20 -28.20
N SER A 198 -1.62 0.78 -28.36
CA SER A 198 -2.18 0.42 -29.69
C SER A 198 -2.22 1.62 -30.65
N MET A 199 -2.49 2.82 -30.14
CA MET A 199 -2.48 4.05 -30.95
C MET A 199 -1.05 4.52 -31.26
N ALA A 200 -0.07 4.26 -30.38
CA ALA A 200 1.32 4.65 -30.60
C ALA A 200 1.97 3.92 -31.77
N GLU A 201 1.50 2.72 -32.13
CA GLU A 201 1.92 1.99 -33.34
C GLU A 201 1.64 2.79 -34.62
N GLN A 202 0.59 3.60 -34.61
CA GLN A 202 0.17 4.44 -35.73
C GLN A 202 0.68 5.90 -35.61
N HIS A 203 0.95 6.35 -34.40
CA HIS A 203 1.31 7.72 -34.08
C HIS A 203 2.52 7.80 -33.14
N ALA A 204 3.73 7.76 -33.71
CA ALA A 204 4.99 7.76 -32.93
C ALA A 204 5.16 8.96 -31.96
N ALA A 205 4.44 10.05 -32.18
CA ALA A 205 4.46 11.20 -31.29
C ALA A 205 3.62 11.02 -30.02
N LEU A 206 2.67 10.07 -29.97
CA LEU A 206 1.68 9.94 -28.89
C LEU A 206 2.35 9.77 -27.54
N LEU A 207 3.29 8.83 -27.38
CA LEU A 207 3.99 8.60 -26.13
C LEU A 207 4.91 9.76 -25.73
N ARG A 208 5.33 10.59 -26.67
CA ARG A 208 6.10 11.81 -26.38
C ARG A 208 5.22 12.91 -25.79
N LEU A 209 3.91 12.87 -26.03
CA LEU A 209 2.92 13.78 -25.46
C LEU A 209 2.42 13.29 -24.08
N ALA A 210 2.83 12.11 -23.63
CA ALA A 210 2.47 11.56 -22.32
C ALA A 210 3.13 12.41 -21.20
N ALA A 211 2.41 13.42 -20.75
CA ALA A 211 2.80 14.31 -19.65
C ALA A 211 2.50 13.69 -18.28
N GLY A 212 2.78 14.41 -17.19
CA GLY A 212 2.67 13.96 -15.80
C GLY A 212 1.36 13.26 -15.51
N GLY A 213 0.20 13.87 -15.76
CA GLY A 213 -1.10 13.29 -15.45
C GLY A 213 -1.36 11.92 -16.12
N PHE A 214 -0.86 11.70 -17.36
CA PHE A 214 -0.96 10.37 -17.98
C PHE A 214 -0.07 9.35 -17.27
N ARG A 215 1.17 9.74 -16.95
CA ARG A 215 2.13 8.87 -16.25
C ARG A 215 1.62 8.49 -14.87
N ASP A 216 1.07 9.44 -14.13
CA ASP A 216 0.51 9.23 -12.79
C ASP A 216 -0.68 8.27 -12.84
N MET A 217 -1.63 8.48 -13.76
CA MET A 217 -2.79 7.59 -13.94
C MET A 217 -2.40 6.17 -14.37
N THR A 218 -1.30 5.98 -15.09
CA THR A 218 -0.89 4.68 -15.63
C THR A 218 0.25 4.05 -14.85
N ARG A 219 0.81 4.70 -13.83
CA ARG A 219 1.97 4.21 -13.06
C ARG A 219 1.78 2.80 -12.54
N VAL A 220 0.63 2.51 -11.95
CA VAL A 220 0.34 1.19 -11.37
C VAL A 220 0.24 0.06 -12.39
N ALA A 221 0.04 0.36 -13.69
CA ALA A 221 0.02 -0.64 -14.75
C ALA A 221 1.41 -1.30 -15.01
N ALA A 222 2.49 -0.74 -14.45
CA ALA A 222 3.83 -1.33 -14.53
C ALA A 222 4.08 -2.46 -13.52
N GLY A 223 3.16 -2.70 -12.57
CA GLY A 223 3.28 -3.78 -11.58
C GLY A 223 3.24 -5.18 -12.20
N ASP A 224 3.66 -6.19 -11.40
CA ASP A 224 3.70 -7.58 -11.85
C ASP A 224 2.30 -8.06 -12.29
N PRO A 225 2.12 -8.46 -13.56
CA PRO A 225 0.81 -8.89 -14.06
C PRO A 225 0.39 -10.27 -13.52
N HIS A 226 1.31 -11.09 -13.01
CA HIS A 226 1.02 -12.48 -12.63
C HIS A 226 0.11 -12.61 -11.40
N ILE A 227 0.07 -11.60 -10.53
CA ILE A 227 -0.81 -11.61 -9.33
C ILE A 227 -2.27 -11.29 -9.66
N TRP A 228 -2.52 -10.58 -10.75
CA TRP A 228 -3.83 -9.99 -11.04
C TRP A 228 -4.91 -10.97 -11.49
N PRO A 229 -4.62 -12.04 -12.28
CA PRO A 229 -5.63 -13.01 -12.64
C PRO A 229 -6.31 -13.65 -11.43
N ASP A 230 -5.54 -14.07 -10.41
CA ASP A 230 -6.07 -14.67 -9.19
C ASP A 230 -6.91 -13.67 -8.40
N VAL A 231 -6.43 -12.43 -8.25
CA VAL A 231 -7.16 -11.35 -7.56
C VAL A 231 -8.47 -11.04 -8.27
N CYS A 232 -8.45 -10.91 -9.60
CA CYS A 232 -9.64 -10.61 -10.39
C CYS A 232 -10.69 -11.72 -10.32
N VAL A 233 -10.26 -12.98 -10.36
CA VAL A 233 -11.18 -14.12 -10.26
C VAL A 233 -11.75 -14.26 -8.85
N ALA A 234 -10.91 -14.10 -7.82
CA ALA A 234 -11.34 -14.26 -6.42
C ALA A 234 -12.27 -13.13 -5.94
N ASN A 235 -12.10 -11.90 -6.45
CA ASN A 235 -12.95 -10.75 -6.11
C ASN A 235 -13.86 -10.32 -7.28
N ALA A 236 -14.18 -11.22 -8.20
CA ALA A 236 -14.93 -10.90 -9.41
C ALA A 236 -16.27 -10.18 -9.14
N PRO A 237 -17.11 -10.59 -8.18
CA PRO A 237 -18.39 -9.90 -7.96
C PRO A 237 -18.23 -8.42 -7.63
N ALA A 238 -17.33 -8.08 -6.69
CA ALA A 238 -17.11 -6.69 -6.29
C ALA A 238 -16.43 -5.88 -7.41
N ILE A 239 -15.46 -6.47 -8.10
CA ILE A 239 -14.78 -5.82 -9.23
C ILE A 239 -15.76 -5.50 -10.35
N VAL A 240 -16.62 -6.46 -10.74
CA VAL A 240 -17.64 -6.26 -11.80
C VAL A 240 -18.61 -5.16 -11.42
N GLU A 241 -19.14 -5.15 -10.19
CA GLU A 241 -20.03 -4.09 -9.71
C GLU A 241 -19.41 -2.70 -9.84
N VAL A 242 -18.14 -2.55 -9.43
CA VAL A 242 -17.43 -1.26 -9.51
C VAL A 242 -17.09 -0.88 -10.96
N LEU A 243 -16.70 -1.85 -11.79
CA LEU A 243 -16.47 -1.62 -13.23
C LEU A 243 -17.73 -1.16 -13.94
N ASP A 244 -18.88 -1.77 -13.67
CA ASP A 244 -20.17 -1.38 -14.26
C ASP A 244 -20.52 0.08 -13.91
N ARG A 245 -20.30 0.49 -12.67
CA ARG A 245 -20.47 1.88 -12.23
C ARG A 245 -19.51 2.84 -12.93
N LEU A 246 -18.23 2.45 -13.08
CA LEU A 246 -17.23 3.25 -13.79
C LEU A 246 -17.59 3.41 -15.26
N VAL A 247 -17.99 2.32 -15.94
CA VAL A 247 -18.43 2.35 -17.34
C VAL A 247 -19.64 3.25 -17.51
N ALA A 248 -20.64 3.15 -16.64
CA ALA A 248 -21.82 4.03 -16.68
C ALA A 248 -21.43 5.51 -16.48
N GLY A 249 -20.52 5.81 -15.55
CA GLY A 249 -19.98 7.16 -15.34
C GLY A 249 -19.27 7.72 -16.56
N LEU A 250 -18.42 6.90 -17.21
CA LEU A 250 -17.71 7.28 -18.44
C LEU A 250 -18.68 7.50 -19.61
N GLN A 251 -19.74 6.69 -19.73
CA GLN A 251 -20.79 6.88 -20.75
C GLN A 251 -21.53 8.19 -20.52
N ALA A 252 -21.92 8.51 -19.28
CA ALA A 252 -22.57 9.78 -18.95
C ALA A 252 -21.66 10.97 -19.26
N MET A 253 -20.37 10.88 -18.95
CA MET A 253 -19.40 11.93 -19.29
C MET A 253 -19.25 12.09 -20.81
N ARG A 254 -19.15 11.00 -21.55
CA ARG A 254 -19.11 11.00 -23.01
C ARG A 254 -20.32 11.73 -23.60
N ASP A 255 -21.52 11.44 -23.11
CA ASP A 255 -22.75 12.06 -23.61
C ASP A 255 -22.77 13.57 -23.33
N ARG A 256 -22.32 14.03 -22.16
CA ARG A 256 -22.13 15.46 -21.87
C ARG A 256 -21.16 16.12 -22.87
N VAL A 257 -20.06 15.46 -23.20
CA VAL A 257 -19.09 15.95 -24.18
C VAL A 257 -19.73 16.06 -25.57
N VAL A 258 -20.48 15.03 -26.00
CA VAL A 258 -21.18 15.01 -27.29
C VAL A 258 -22.18 16.16 -27.41
N HIS A 259 -22.92 16.45 -26.33
CA HIS A 259 -23.93 17.52 -26.34
C HIS A 259 -23.36 18.90 -25.96
N GLY A 260 -22.08 19.05 -25.68
CA GLY A 260 -21.46 20.31 -25.28
C GLY A 260 -21.97 20.84 -23.93
N ASP A 261 -22.41 19.97 -23.02
CA ASP A 261 -22.94 20.33 -21.70
C ASP A 261 -21.81 20.79 -20.75
N ARG A 262 -21.38 22.04 -20.97
CA ARG A 262 -20.29 22.63 -20.17
C ARG A 262 -20.61 22.69 -18.67
N ALA A 263 -21.84 22.98 -18.31
CA ALA A 263 -22.27 23.10 -16.92
C ALA A 263 -22.23 21.72 -16.21
N GLY A 264 -22.74 20.69 -16.86
CA GLY A 264 -22.70 19.33 -16.34
C GLY A 264 -21.28 18.77 -16.23
N ILE A 265 -20.42 19.05 -17.21
CA ILE A 265 -18.99 18.68 -17.16
C ILE A 265 -18.31 19.37 -15.97
N LEU A 266 -18.48 20.69 -15.81
CA LEU A 266 -17.89 21.45 -14.71
C LEU A 266 -18.35 20.92 -13.34
N ALA A 267 -19.66 20.65 -13.20
CA ALA A 267 -20.20 20.12 -11.95
C ALA A 267 -19.61 18.74 -11.59
N GLU A 268 -19.44 17.85 -12.58
CA GLU A 268 -18.85 16.52 -12.37
C GLU A 268 -17.40 16.59 -11.95
N LEU A 269 -16.59 17.37 -12.69
CA LEU A 269 -15.17 17.56 -12.37
C LEU A 269 -14.99 18.29 -11.03
N GLY A 270 -15.86 19.23 -10.70
CA GLY A 270 -15.85 19.92 -9.40
C GLY A 270 -16.12 18.98 -8.22
N ARG A 271 -17.08 18.03 -8.36
CA ARG A 271 -17.30 16.98 -7.33
C ARG A 271 -16.07 16.09 -7.16
N ALA A 272 -15.48 15.65 -8.26
CA ALA A 272 -14.28 14.81 -8.22
C ALA A 272 -13.08 15.53 -7.56
N ALA A 273 -12.88 16.81 -7.90
CA ALA A 273 -11.84 17.63 -7.30
C ALA A 273 -12.06 17.84 -5.79
N GLY A 274 -13.31 18.05 -5.37
CA GLY A 274 -13.68 18.12 -3.95
C GLY A 274 -13.38 16.81 -3.21
N ALA A 275 -13.80 15.68 -3.78
CA ALA A 275 -13.53 14.36 -3.19
C ALA A 275 -12.04 14.05 -3.11
N ARG A 276 -11.22 14.42 -4.11
CA ARG A 276 -9.77 14.22 -4.11
C ARG A 276 -9.08 15.01 -3.00
N ARG A 277 -9.50 16.27 -2.81
CA ARG A 277 -8.97 17.12 -1.73
C ARG A 277 -9.35 16.62 -0.33
N ALA A 278 -10.47 15.94 -0.19
CA ALA A 278 -10.92 15.37 1.08
C ALA A 278 -10.24 14.04 1.45
N LEU A 279 -9.37 13.49 0.59
CA LEU A 279 -8.61 12.29 0.96
C LEU A 279 -7.64 12.61 2.09
N PRO A 280 -7.58 11.77 3.15
CA PRO A 280 -6.58 11.93 4.21
C PRO A 280 -5.16 11.87 3.64
N VAL A 281 -4.30 12.74 4.13
CA VAL A 281 -2.86 12.75 3.83
C VAL A 281 -2.12 12.49 5.12
N GLY A 282 -1.28 11.45 5.16
CA GLY A 282 -0.52 11.11 6.36
C GLY A 282 -1.35 10.76 7.60
N GLY A 283 -2.63 10.40 7.44
CA GLY A 283 -3.54 10.08 8.54
C GLY A 283 -4.20 11.31 9.20
N GLU A 284 -3.81 12.53 8.82
CA GLU A 284 -4.39 13.76 9.35
C GLU A 284 -5.62 14.22 8.55
N PRO A 285 -6.62 14.82 9.20
CA PRO A 285 -7.78 15.37 8.51
C PRO A 285 -7.35 16.57 7.64
N PRO A 286 -7.90 16.71 6.41
CA PRO A 286 -7.52 17.78 5.47
C PRO A 286 -7.63 19.20 6.03
N GLU A 287 -8.57 19.42 6.94
CA GLU A 287 -8.81 20.73 7.57
C GLU A 287 -7.63 21.23 8.43
N GLN A 288 -6.72 20.34 8.81
CA GLN A 288 -5.52 20.65 9.57
C GLN A 288 -4.28 20.77 8.68
N LEU A 289 -4.43 20.60 7.37
CA LEU A 289 -3.33 20.60 6.42
C LEU A 289 -3.39 21.80 5.47
N ALA A 290 -2.21 22.20 4.99
CA ALA A 290 -2.06 23.24 3.98
C ALA A 290 -0.99 22.85 2.95
N GLU A 291 -1.23 23.24 1.70
CA GLU A 291 -0.25 23.13 0.61
C GLU A 291 0.61 24.38 0.53
N VAL A 292 1.92 24.21 0.58
CA VAL A 292 2.91 25.25 0.28
C VAL A 292 3.51 24.93 -1.08
N ARG A 293 3.20 25.74 -2.08
CA ARG A 293 3.65 25.58 -3.46
C ARG A 293 4.83 26.47 -3.75
N VAL A 294 5.92 25.89 -4.20
CA VAL A 294 7.21 26.57 -4.39
C VAL A 294 7.71 26.31 -5.82
N PRO A 295 7.68 27.30 -6.71
CA PRO A 295 8.40 27.21 -7.98
C PRO A 295 9.90 27.04 -7.73
N VAL A 296 10.48 25.97 -8.24
CA VAL A 296 11.88 25.61 -8.01
C VAL A 296 12.62 25.38 -9.33
N PRO A 297 13.92 25.72 -9.42
CA PRO A 297 14.73 25.27 -10.53
C PRO A 297 15.00 23.76 -10.40
N ASP A 298 14.99 23.06 -11.53
CA ASP A 298 15.34 21.64 -11.58
C ASP A 298 16.87 21.48 -11.53
N ARG A 299 17.41 21.44 -10.31
CA ARG A 299 18.84 21.25 -10.04
C ARG A 299 19.07 20.48 -8.76
N PRO A 300 20.18 19.72 -8.67
CA PRO A 300 20.54 18.97 -7.47
C PRO A 300 20.57 19.84 -6.20
N GLY A 301 20.02 19.32 -5.10
CA GLY A 301 20.07 19.92 -3.78
C GLY A 301 18.90 20.86 -3.44
N VAL A 302 18.05 21.27 -4.37
CA VAL A 302 16.92 22.17 -4.09
C VAL A 302 15.91 21.52 -3.15
N LEU A 303 15.54 20.27 -3.40
CA LEU A 303 14.64 19.52 -2.52
C LEU A 303 15.20 19.42 -1.09
N ALA A 304 16.48 19.05 -0.97
CA ALA A 304 17.13 18.94 0.32
C ALA A 304 17.13 20.27 1.09
N GLN A 305 17.34 21.40 0.40
CA GLN A 305 17.29 22.73 1.03
C GLN A 305 15.91 23.06 1.59
N ILE A 306 14.84 22.74 0.86
CA ILE A 306 13.47 23.05 1.26
C ILE A 306 12.99 22.11 2.38
N THR A 307 13.26 20.81 2.26
CA THR A 307 12.86 19.83 3.30
C THR A 307 13.66 20.00 4.58
N THR A 308 14.95 20.35 4.50
CA THR A 308 15.76 20.68 5.68
C THR A 308 15.21 21.93 6.37
N LEU A 309 14.80 22.94 5.61
CA LEU A 309 14.18 24.13 6.18
C LEU A 309 12.89 23.81 6.92
N ALA A 310 12.01 22.96 6.38
CA ALA A 310 10.81 22.50 7.07
C ALA A 310 11.17 21.79 8.39
N GLY A 311 12.18 20.89 8.34
CA GLY A 311 12.69 20.20 9.54
C GLY A 311 13.29 21.15 10.58
N ASP A 312 14.07 22.15 10.17
CA ASP A 312 14.65 23.17 11.07
C ASP A 312 13.56 24.01 11.78
N LEU A 313 12.42 24.19 11.12
CA LEU A 313 11.24 24.86 11.69
C LEU A 313 10.38 23.93 12.54
N GLY A 314 10.74 22.65 12.68
CA GLY A 314 10.00 21.66 13.43
C GLY A 314 8.69 21.22 12.74
N LEU A 315 8.57 21.44 11.42
CA LEU A 315 7.37 21.12 10.65
C LEU A 315 7.50 19.75 10.00
N ASN A 316 6.48 18.91 10.18
CA ASN A 316 6.35 17.66 9.44
C ASN A 316 5.86 17.94 8.02
N VAL A 317 6.45 17.27 7.03
CA VAL A 317 5.98 17.25 5.65
C VAL A 317 5.23 15.93 5.44
N PHE A 318 3.90 16.00 5.36
CA PHE A 318 3.03 14.82 5.22
C PHE A 318 3.01 14.25 3.81
N ASP A 319 3.16 15.13 2.81
CA ASP A 319 3.24 14.74 1.40
C ASP A 319 4.12 15.72 0.62
N LEU A 320 4.75 15.24 -0.45
CA LEU A 320 5.64 16.02 -1.29
C LEU A 320 5.45 15.60 -2.75
N GLU A 321 4.99 16.52 -3.57
CA GLU A 321 4.79 16.32 -5.00
C GLU A 321 5.67 17.28 -5.80
N ILE A 322 6.22 16.81 -6.93
CA ILE A 322 6.97 17.63 -7.86
C ILE A 322 6.23 17.64 -9.19
N ALA A 323 5.61 18.77 -9.51
CA ALA A 323 5.03 19.02 -10.82
C ALA A 323 6.10 19.55 -11.75
N HIS A 324 6.65 18.71 -12.63
CA HIS A 324 7.62 19.12 -13.63
C HIS A 324 6.95 19.91 -14.76
N SER A 325 7.54 21.04 -15.15
CA SER A 325 7.16 21.74 -16.38
C SER A 325 7.66 20.95 -17.59
N THR A 326 6.83 20.80 -18.60
CA THR A 326 7.21 20.17 -19.87
C THR A 326 8.15 21.05 -20.73
N GLU A 327 8.29 22.31 -20.37
CA GLU A 327 9.10 23.30 -21.08
C GLU A 327 10.06 24.00 -20.12
N GLY A 328 11.22 23.40 -19.82
CA GLY A 328 12.34 24.09 -19.19
C GLY A 328 12.77 23.55 -17.82
N ASP A 329 13.84 24.16 -17.29
CA ASP A 329 14.57 23.80 -16.08
C ASP A 329 13.83 24.21 -14.77
N ARG A 330 12.50 24.15 -14.73
CA ARG A 330 11.69 24.55 -13.57
C ARG A 330 10.60 23.53 -13.27
N GLY A 331 10.38 23.30 -11.98
CA GLY A 331 9.25 22.54 -11.46
C GLY A 331 8.51 23.35 -10.38
N VAL A 332 7.37 22.87 -9.97
CA VAL A 332 6.67 23.35 -8.77
C VAL A 332 6.71 22.23 -7.74
N LEU A 333 7.34 22.49 -6.61
CA LEU A 333 7.31 21.64 -5.45
C LEU A 333 6.05 21.97 -4.65
N VAL A 334 5.24 20.98 -4.36
CA VAL A 334 4.07 21.09 -3.49
C VAL A 334 4.38 20.31 -2.22
N LEU A 335 4.37 21.01 -1.08
CA LEU A 335 4.56 20.40 0.23
C LEU A 335 3.22 20.47 0.96
N VAL A 336 2.79 19.35 1.54
CA VAL A 336 1.66 19.29 2.47
C VAL A 336 2.21 19.29 3.88
N VAL A 337 1.86 20.30 4.65
CA VAL A 337 2.32 20.52 6.02
C VAL A 337 1.13 20.83 6.93
N ASP A 338 1.36 20.84 8.25
CA ASP A 338 0.36 21.31 9.21
C ASP A 338 -0.03 22.76 8.93
N ALA A 339 -1.32 23.04 8.89
CA ALA A 339 -1.86 24.38 8.58
C ALA A 339 -1.36 25.45 9.58
N SER A 340 -1.13 25.07 10.82
CA SER A 340 -0.65 25.99 11.87
C SER A 340 0.79 26.46 11.64
N GLY A 341 1.60 25.69 10.91
CA GLY A 341 2.99 26.01 10.59
C GLY A 341 3.22 26.52 9.17
N ALA A 342 2.22 26.45 8.31
CA ALA A 342 2.35 26.70 6.87
C ALA A 342 2.75 28.15 6.55
N ASP A 343 2.21 29.14 7.26
CA ASP A 343 2.60 30.56 7.12
C ASP A 343 4.07 30.76 7.47
N THR A 344 4.56 30.10 8.52
CA THR A 344 5.96 30.17 8.95
C THR A 344 6.89 29.61 7.86
N LEU A 345 6.52 28.47 7.28
CA LEU A 345 7.29 27.87 6.17
C LEU A 345 7.29 28.76 4.94
N GLN A 346 6.12 29.29 4.55
CA GLN A 346 6.01 30.20 3.41
C GLN A 346 6.91 31.45 3.57
N HIS A 347 6.89 32.05 4.77
CA HIS A 347 7.72 33.22 5.06
C HIS A 347 9.21 32.90 5.01
N ALA A 348 9.63 31.81 5.62
CA ALA A 348 11.03 31.39 5.63
C ALA A 348 11.54 30.99 4.22
N LEU A 349 10.70 30.44 3.36
CA LEU A 349 11.00 30.18 1.96
C LEU A 349 11.17 31.48 1.18
N THR A 350 10.28 32.46 1.43
CA THR A 350 10.33 33.78 0.76
C THR A 350 11.60 34.54 1.14
N GLU A 351 12.02 34.51 2.42
CA GLU A 351 13.29 35.10 2.88
C GLU A 351 14.51 34.48 2.18
N ARG A 352 14.42 33.19 1.77
CA ARG A 352 15.47 32.49 1.00
C ARG A 352 15.38 32.70 -0.51
N GLY A 353 14.46 33.58 -0.96
CA GLY A 353 14.31 33.95 -2.37
C GLY A 353 13.40 33.03 -3.18
N TYR A 354 12.66 32.11 -2.57
CA TYR A 354 11.65 31.31 -3.23
C TYR A 354 10.32 32.07 -3.32
N GLN A 355 9.60 31.90 -4.43
CA GLN A 355 8.24 32.44 -4.57
C GLN A 355 7.25 31.39 -4.06
N ALA A 356 7.05 31.34 -2.75
CA ALA A 356 6.13 30.38 -2.15
C ALA A 356 4.71 30.92 -2.08
N SER A 357 3.71 30.10 -2.41
CA SER A 357 2.28 30.39 -2.21
C SER A 357 1.66 29.35 -1.29
N LEU A 358 0.69 29.79 -0.48
CA LEU A 358 -0.03 28.97 0.50
C LEU A 358 -1.47 28.73 0.02
N GLN A 359 -1.94 27.51 0.16
CA GLN A 359 -3.33 27.13 -0.05
C GLN A 359 -3.77 26.19 1.05
N VAL A 360 -4.77 26.57 1.85
CA VAL A 360 -5.40 25.69 2.84
C VAL A 360 -6.16 24.58 2.11
N ILE A 361 -6.00 23.34 2.54
CA ILE A 361 -6.74 22.18 2.02
C ILE A 361 -8.09 22.20 2.75
N ALA A 362 -9.14 22.70 2.09
CA ALA A 362 -10.48 22.82 2.63
C ALA A 362 -11.44 21.85 1.93
#